data_baf111b33165c0038a250486643a0834
#
_entry.id   baf111b33165c0038a250486643a0834
#
_cell.length_a   1.000
_cell.length_b   1.000
_cell.length_c   1.000
_cell.angle_alpha   90.00
_cell.angle_beta   90.00
_cell.angle_gamma   90.00
#
_symmetry.space_group_name_H-M   'P 1'
#
loop_
_entity.id
_entity.type
_entity.pdbx_description
1 polymer ?
#
loop_
_entity_poly.entity_id
_entity_poly.type
_entity_poly.pdbx_seq_one_letter_code
_entity_poly.pdbx_strand_id
1 'polypeptide(L)'
;MIVEGGFVHAVFALIKRIAIDNFFDRSSYLYEEPGNLLKQELREPAIYNAIIKAIAEGASRMNDIKMKVGEENSVVSKYLKTLIDLGIAKKETPITEKPGKKTIYLLADNFFRFWYRFVPVNVSAIDSDRIAKTYPHAVKQYLPDYMGLIFEKMCQDYLLYYSDNLPIELSKIGQWWGTDPKKKKQIQIDIVGTPVEGKEYIIASCKYRNEKIGVDELELIRDYASVFGKGNNYHYYIFSKGGFTDGLLQAQERGEVQLITLEDLYK
;
A
#
# COMPACT_ATOMS: atom_id res chain seq x y z
N MET A 1 7.00 29.14 -17.78
CA MET A 1 6.06 28.03 -17.94
C MET A 1 6.61 26.83 -18.75
N ILE A 2 7.94 26.69 -18.88
CA ILE A 2 8.63 25.58 -19.60
C ILE A 2 9.55 24.77 -18.66
N VAL A 3 9.76 25.21 -17.42
CA VAL A 3 10.75 24.60 -16.50
C VAL A 3 10.19 23.40 -15.71
N GLU A 4 8.89 23.35 -15.44
CA GLU A 4 8.29 22.29 -14.61
C GLU A 4 8.25 20.92 -15.33
N GLY A 5 7.98 20.89 -16.63
CA GLY A 5 7.98 19.62 -17.38
C GLY A 5 9.34 18.95 -17.49
N GLY A 6 10.41 19.74 -17.56
CA GLY A 6 11.78 19.23 -17.66
C GLY A 6 12.28 18.58 -16.37
N PHE A 7 11.96 19.15 -15.21
CA PHE A 7 12.36 18.61 -13.91
C PHE A 7 11.68 17.27 -13.60
N VAL A 8 10.36 17.20 -13.82
CA VAL A 8 9.59 15.95 -13.63
C VAL A 8 10.12 14.83 -14.54
N HIS A 9 10.42 15.13 -15.81
CA HIS A 9 11.01 14.14 -16.72
C HIS A 9 12.40 13.67 -16.26
N ALA A 10 13.23 14.58 -15.76
CA ALA A 10 14.55 14.25 -15.22
C ALA A 10 14.45 13.34 -13.98
N VAL A 11 13.53 13.62 -13.06
CA VAL A 11 13.30 12.78 -11.88
C VAL A 11 12.82 11.37 -12.27
N PHE A 12 11.87 11.24 -13.20
CA PHE A 12 11.43 9.94 -13.69
C PHE A 12 12.54 9.15 -14.41
N ALA A 13 13.38 9.84 -15.17
CA ALA A 13 14.55 9.22 -15.82
C ALA A 13 15.55 8.71 -14.78
N LEU A 14 15.78 9.48 -13.71
CA LEU A 14 16.65 9.09 -12.61
C LEU A 14 16.10 7.88 -11.85
N ILE A 15 14.83 7.87 -11.50
CA ILE A 15 14.16 6.73 -10.84
C ILE A 15 14.27 5.47 -11.72
N LYS A 16 13.99 5.59 -13.02
CA LYS A 16 14.16 4.49 -13.97
C LYS A 16 15.59 3.97 -13.97
N ARG A 17 16.59 4.86 -14.03
CA ARG A 17 18.00 4.50 -14.03
C ARG A 17 18.40 3.80 -12.74
N ILE A 18 18.03 4.35 -11.58
CA ILE A 18 18.28 3.73 -10.28
C ILE A 18 17.67 2.32 -10.22
N ALA A 19 16.44 2.15 -10.69
CA ALA A 19 15.80 0.85 -10.71
C ALA A 19 16.53 -0.15 -11.61
N ILE A 20 16.94 0.28 -12.83
CA ILE A 20 17.66 -0.59 -13.77
C ILE A 20 19.03 -0.97 -13.22
N ASP A 21 19.81 0.00 -12.78
CA ASP A 21 21.19 -0.21 -12.35
C ASP A 21 21.30 -1.04 -11.06
N ASN A 22 20.24 -1.04 -10.23
CA ASN A 22 20.28 -1.73 -8.93
C ASN A 22 19.46 -3.02 -8.88
N PHE A 23 18.28 -3.06 -9.48
CA PHE A 23 17.37 -4.21 -9.36
C PHE A 23 17.37 -5.11 -10.59
N PHE A 24 17.79 -4.60 -11.74
CA PHE A 24 17.73 -5.34 -13.00
C PHE A 24 19.11 -5.53 -13.63
N ASP A 25 20.17 -5.29 -12.89
CA ASP A 25 21.55 -5.61 -13.26
C ASP A 25 22.05 -6.77 -12.40
N ARG A 26 22.44 -7.89 -13.03
CA ARG A 26 22.97 -9.08 -12.35
C ARG A 26 24.26 -8.83 -11.58
N SER A 27 25.03 -7.84 -11.96
CA SER A 27 26.26 -7.45 -11.25
C SER A 27 25.96 -6.62 -9.99
N SER A 28 24.72 -6.13 -9.84
CA SER A 28 24.31 -5.35 -8.67
C SER A 28 24.10 -6.26 -7.46
N TYR A 29 24.59 -5.82 -6.31
CA TYR A 29 24.35 -6.45 -5.02
C TYR A 29 22.85 -6.64 -4.75
N LEU A 30 22.02 -5.64 -5.07
CA LEU A 30 20.57 -5.68 -4.81
C LEU A 30 19.81 -6.68 -5.70
N TYR A 31 20.41 -7.11 -6.81
CA TYR A 31 19.80 -8.16 -7.65
C TYR A 31 19.77 -9.51 -6.94
N GLU A 32 20.84 -9.87 -6.23
CA GLU A 32 20.96 -11.18 -5.56
C GLU A 32 20.55 -11.16 -4.08
N GLU A 33 20.44 -9.96 -3.48
CA GLU A 33 20.28 -9.78 -2.04
C GLU A 33 19.10 -10.57 -1.43
N PRO A 34 17.87 -10.58 -2.01
CA PRO A 34 16.77 -11.35 -1.42
C PRO A 34 17.07 -12.84 -1.35
N GLY A 35 17.71 -13.38 -2.38
CA GLY A 35 18.13 -14.78 -2.42
C GLY A 35 19.23 -15.10 -1.40
N ASN A 36 20.21 -14.22 -1.27
CA ASN A 36 21.31 -14.37 -0.34
C ASN A 36 20.84 -14.28 1.11
N LEU A 37 20.01 -13.28 1.43
CA LEU A 37 19.48 -13.10 2.77
C LEU A 37 18.65 -14.33 3.21
N LEU A 38 17.78 -14.84 2.34
CA LEU A 38 17.01 -16.05 2.67
C LEU A 38 17.89 -17.28 2.88
N LYS A 39 18.99 -17.44 2.11
CA LYS A 39 19.91 -18.56 2.28
C LYS A 39 20.75 -18.46 3.57
N GLN A 40 21.09 -17.25 3.98
CA GLN A 40 21.88 -17.02 5.20
C GLN A 40 21.07 -17.22 6.47
N GLU A 41 19.83 -16.73 6.47
CA GLU A 41 19.00 -16.70 7.67
C GLU A 41 18.10 -17.95 7.84
N LEU A 42 17.87 -18.72 6.76
CA LEU A 42 16.81 -19.73 6.76
C LEU A 42 17.29 -21.09 6.23
N ARG A 43 16.85 -22.16 6.93
CA ARG A 43 17.26 -23.54 6.58
C ARG A 43 16.59 -24.08 5.30
N GLU A 44 15.38 -23.62 4.99
CA GLU A 44 14.57 -24.10 3.84
C GLU A 44 14.13 -22.92 2.95
N PRO A 45 15.08 -22.25 2.29
CA PRO A 45 14.81 -21.00 1.58
C PRO A 45 13.78 -21.14 0.46
N ALA A 46 13.58 -22.32 -0.10
CA ALA A 46 12.64 -22.55 -1.19
C ALA A 46 11.17 -22.29 -0.78
N ILE A 47 10.75 -22.75 0.40
CA ILE A 47 9.38 -22.53 0.89
C ILE A 47 9.16 -21.07 1.24
N TYR A 48 10.12 -20.41 1.90
CA TYR A 48 10.05 -18.98 2.17
C TYR A 48 9.93 -18.17 0.88
N ASN A 49 10.72 -18.49 -0.12
CA ASN A 49 10.69 -17.88 -1.45
C ASN A 49 9.32 -18.02 -2.11
N ALA A 50 8.72 -19.22 -2.05
CA ALA A 50 7.40 -19.50 -2.60
C ALA A 50 6.31 -18.67 -1.88
N ILE A 51 6.38 -18.54 -0.54
CA ILE A 51 5.44 -17.74 0.25
C ILE A 51 5.57 -16.24 -0.09
N ILE A 52 6.80 -15.70 -0.11
CA ILE A 52 7.05 -14.29 -0.44
C ILE A 52 6.54 -13.99 -1.85
N LYS A 53 6.85 -14.86 -2.82
CA LYS A 53 6.38 -14.75 -4.19
C LYS A 53 4.84 -14.77 -4.26
N ALA A 54 4.19 -15.69 -3.58
CA ALA A 54 2.72 -15.78 -3.55
C ALA A 54 2.09 -14.47 -3.03
N ILE A 55 2.65 -13.89 -1.96
CA ILE A 55 2.17 -12.61 -1.42
C ILE A 55 2.45 -11.46 -2.40
N ALA A 56 3.63 -11.38 -3.00
CA ALA A 56 3.97 -10.37 -4.00
C ALA A 56 3.06 -10.40 -5.23
N GLU A 57 2.56 -11.58 -5.57
CA GLU A 57 1.58 -11.82 -6.64
C GLU A 57 0.12 -11.63 -6.21
N GLY A 58 -0.13 -11.08 -5.00
CA GLY A 58 -1.45 -10.69 -4.53
C GLY A 58 -2.18 -11.71 -3.66
N ALA A 59 -1.60 -12.88 -3.33
CA ALA A 59 -2.18 -13.79 -2.34
C ALA A 59 -2.03 -13.17 -0.95
N SER A 60 -3.14 -12.74 -0.36
CA SER A 60 -3.10 -12.08 0.96
C SER A 60 -3.74 -12.90 2.08
N ARG A 61 -4.61 -13.84 1.77
CA ARG A 61 -5.23 -14.71 2.78
C ARG A 61 -4.49 -16.03 2.92
N MET A 62 -4.53 -16.63 4.09
CA MET A 62 -3.88 -17.91 4.37
C MET A 62 -4.20 -18.98 3.32
N ASN A 63 -5.48 -19.10 2.95
CA ASN A 63 -5.90 -20.11 1.96
C ASN A 63 -5.33 -19.82 0.56
N ASP A 64 -5.24 -18.56 0.15
CA ASP A 64 -4.72 -18.19 -1.17
C ASP A 64 -3.22 -18.46 -1.23
N ILE A 65 -2.49 -18.13 -0.15
CA ILE A 65 -1.05 -18.41 -0.01
C ILE A 65 -0.81 -19.91 -0.05
N LYS A 66 -1.54 -20.70 0.77
CA LYS A 66 -1.47 -22.15 0.79
C LYS A 66 -1.65 -22.76 -0.60
N MET A 67 -2.71 -22.34 -1.31
CA MET A 67 -3.00 -22.85 -2.64
C MET A 67 -1.87 -22.55 -3.66
N LYS A 68 -1.26 -21.39 -3.58
CA LYS A 68 -0.15 -21.01 -4.46
C LYS A 68 1.16 -21.73 -4.09
N VAL A 69 1.40 -21.95 -2.82
CA VAL A 69 2.63 -22.60 -2.33
C VAL A 69 2.55 -24.14 -2.44
N GLY A 70 1.36 -24.70 -2.38
CA GLY A 70 1.15 -26.15 -2.42
C GLY A 70 1.42 -26.86 -1.09
N GLU A 71 1.41 -26.13 0.04
CA GLU A 71 1.71 -26.63 1.36
C GLU A 71 0.51 -26.58 2.31
N GLU A 72 0.55 -27.32 3.41
CA GLU A 72 -0.50 -27.32 4.42
C GLU A 72 -0.49 -26.03 5.27
N ASN A 73 -1.66 -25.67 5.84
CA ASN A 73 -1.81 -24.45 6.66
C ASN A 73 -0.82 -24.37 7.83
N SER A 74 -0.53 -25.49 8.47
CA SER A 74 0.41 -25.57 9.59
C SER A 74 1.84 -25.21 9.16
N VAL A 75 2.25 -25.70 8.00
CA VAL A 75 3.55 -25.43 7.38
C VAL A 75 3.61 -23.94 7.01
N VAL A 76 2.67 -23.46 6.19
CA VAL A 76 2.63 -22.05 5.77
C VAL A 76 2.60 -21.09 6.96
N SER A 77 1.83 -21.42 8.00
CA SER A 77 1.73 -20.58 9.21
C SER A 77 3.07 -20.48 9.96
N LYS A 78 3.82 -21.59 10.07
CA LYS A 78 5.15 -21.60 10.68
C LYS A 78 6.13 -20.71 9.93
N TYR A 79 6.17 -20.82 8.60
CA TYR A 79 7.08 -20.04 7.76
C TYR A 79 6.68 -18.55 7.71
N LEU A 80 5.38 -18.25 7.66
CA LEU A 80 4.89 -16.87 7.76
C LEU A 80 5.25 -16.22 9.09
N LYS A 81 5.20 -16.96 10.21
CA LYS A 81 5.64 -16.42 11.50
C LYS A 81 7.10 -15.99 11.44
N THR A 82 7.99 -16.83 10.91
CA THR A 82 9.41 -16.48 10.77
C THR A 82 9.60 -15.25 9.88
N LEU A 83 8.90 -15.16 8.73
CA LEU A 83 8.97 -13.98 7.86
C LEU A 83 8.48 -12.71 8.56
N ILE A 84 7.50 -12.82 9.45
CA ILE A 84 7.01 -11.69 10.27
C ILE A 84 8.06 -11.30 11.32
N ASP A 85 8.64 -12.29 12.00
CA ASP A 85 9.69 -12.04 13.01
C ASP A 85 10.93 -11.39 12.40
N LEU A 86 11.24 -11.69 11.13
CA LEU A 86 12.31 -11.05 10.34
C LEU A 86 11.91 -9.68 9.73
N GLY A 87 10.67 -9.22 9.88
CA GLY A 87 10.19 -7.97 9.31
C GLY A 87 9.97 -7.98 7.79
N ILE A 88 10.11 -9.14 7.12
CA ILE A 88 9.87 -9.28 5.67
C ILE A 88 8.38 -9.27 5.35
N ALA A 89 7.57 -9.90 6.19
CA ALA A 89 6.13 -9.91 6.07
C ALA A 89 5.46 -9.30 7.30
N LYS A 90 4.21 -8.91 7.15
CA LYS A 90 3.33 -8.48 8.25
C LYS A 90 1.96 -9.10 8.10
N LYS A 91 1.24 -9.21 9.21
CA LYS A 91 -0.18 -9.54 9.20
C LYS A 91 -1.00 -8.32 9.59
N GLU A 92 -2.09 -8.10 8.90
CA GLU A 92 -3.03 -7.02 9.18
C GLU A 92 -4.44 -7.57 9.38
N THR A 93 -5.22 -6.88 10.19
CA THR A 93 -6.64 -7.12 10.42
C THR A 93 -7.38 -5.79 10.31
N PRO A 94 -8.67 -5.78 9.95
CA PRO A 94 -9.44 -4.54 10.01
C PRO A 94 -9.28 -3.91 11.39
N ILE A 95 -9.02 -2.61 11.43
CA ILE A 95 -8.58 -1.90 12.65
C ILE A 95 -9.50 -2.09 13.87
N THR A 96 -10.79 -2.30 13.63
CA THR A 96 -11.79 -2.50 14.70
C THR A 96 -12.01 -3.96 15.08
N GLU A 97 -11.25 -4.89 14.46
CA GLU A 97 -11.47 -6.33 14.64
C GLU A 97 -10.28 -7.03 15.31
N LYS A 98 -10.57 -8.16 15.93
CA LYS A 98 -9.53 -9.07 16.45
C LYS A 98 -8.97 -9.94 15.32
N PRO A 99 -7.72 -10.39 15.44
CA PRO A 99 -7.14 -11.34 14.49
C PRO A 99 -8.02 -12.58 14.30
N GLY A 100 -8.28 -12.97 13.04
CA GLY A 100 -9.15 -14.08 12.70
C GLY A 100 -9.31 -14.27 11.20
N LYS A 101 -10.50 -14.64 10.75
CA LYS A 101 -10.82 -14.95 9.33
C LYS A 101 -10.56 -13.79 8.37
N LYS A 102 -10.56 -12.54 8.86
CA LYS A 102 -10.30 -11.33 8.07
C LYS A 102 -8.82 -10.93 8.05
N THR A 103 -7.94 -11.68 8.74
CA THR A 103 -6.49 -11.43 8.71
C THR A 103 -5.93 -11.61 7.30
N ILE A 104 -5.11 -10.67 6.87
CA ILE A 104 -4.33 -10.74 5.63
C ILE A 104 -2.83 -10.66 5.93
N TYR A 105 -2.03 -11.15 4.99
CA TYR A 105 -0.59 -11.12 5.02
C TYR A 105 -0.06 -10.29 3.87
N LEU A 106 0.87 -9.40 4.16
CA LEU A 106 1.47 -8.46 3.20
C LEU A 106 2.99 -8.49 3.35
N LEU A 107 3.71 -8.12 2.32
CA LEU A 107 5.13 -7.84 2.46
C LEU A 107 5.30 -6.49 3.16
N ALA A 108 6.02 -6.49 4.27
CA ALA A 108 6.32 -5.31 5.07
C ALA A 108 7.47 -4.52 4.47
N ASP A 109 8.48 -5.24 3.98
CA ASP A 109 9.67 -4.68 3.38
C ASP A 109 9.42 -4.29 1.92
N ASN A 110 9.64 -3.00 1.59
CA ASN A 110 9.39 -2.47 0.24
C ASN A 110 10.44 -2.95 -0.77
N PHE A 111 11.66 -3.28 -0.35
CA PHE A 111 12.68 -3.85 -1.22
C PHE A 111 12.27 -5.24 -1.69
N PHE A 112 11.91 -6.15 -0.76
CA PHE A 112 11.38 -7.47 -1.09
C PHE A 112 10.13 -7.37 -1.97
N ARG A 113 9.23 -6.46 -1.64
CA ARG A 113 7.99 -6.26 -2.40
C ARG A 113 8.26 -5.81 -3.83
N PHE A 114 9.22 -4.89 -4.06
CA PHE A 114 9.61 -4.44 -5.39
C PHE A 114 10.29 -5.57 -6.15
N TRP A 115 11.28 -6.21 -5.53
CA TRP A 115 12.06 -7.25 -6.15
C TRP A 115 11.19 -8.43 -6.62
N TYR A 116 10.38 -9.01 -5.73
CA TYR A 116 9.51 -10.15 -6.06
C TYR A 116 8.41 -9.81 -7.06
N ARG A 117 7.98 -8.57 -7.11
CA ARG A 117 6.98 -8.12 -8.09
C ARG A 117 7.55 -7.99 -9.48
N PHE A 118 8.79 -7.50 -9.62
CA PHE A 118 9.30 -7.07 -10.91
C PHE A 118 10.52 -7.85 -11.41
N VAL A 119 11.41 -8.34 -10.56
CA VAL A 119 12.64 -8.99 -11.00
C VAL A 119 12.39 -10.38 -11.59
N PRO A 120 11.71 -11.33 -10.91
CA PRO A 120 11.57 -12.70 -11.40
C PRO A 120 10.82 -12.82 -12.71
N VAL A 121 9.85 -11.96 -12.97
CA VAL A 121 9.05 -11.97 -14.20
C VAL A 121 9.80 -11.36 -15.40
N ASN A 122 10.91 -10.68 -15.16
CA ASN A 122 11.69 -9.99 -16.18
C ASN A 122 13.10 -10.60 -16.41
N VAL A 123 13.39 -11.76 -15.83
CA VAL A 123 14.72 -12.42 -15.93
C VAL A 123 15.20 -12.54 -17.38
N SER A 124 14.36 -12.97 -18.31
CA SER A 124 14.73 -13.09 -19.72
C SER A 124 15.11 -11.74 -20.36
N ALA A 125 14.47 -10.65 -19.97
CA ALA A 125 14.82 -9.30 -20.44
C ALA A 125 16.12 -8.79 -19.81
N ILE A 126 16.35 -9.16 -18.55
CA ILE A 126 17.60 -8.86 -17.82
C ILE A 126 18.76 -9.61 -18.47
N ASP A 127 18.63 -10.93 -18.68
CA ASP A 127 19.66 -11.78 -19.25
C ASP A 127 20.07 -11.40 -20.67
N SER A 128 19.16 -10.82 -21.42
CA SER A 128 19.39 -10.35 -22.79
C SER A 128 19.72 -8.87 -22.89
N ASP A 129 19.98 -8.18 -21.76
CA ASP A 129 20.24 -6.74 -21.67
C ASP A 129 19.18 -5.86 -22.35
N ARG A 130 17.91 -6.31 -22.32
CA ARG A 130 16.78 -5.61 -22.95
C ARG A 130 15.86 -4.91 -21.96
N ILE A 131 16.16 -4.98 -20.66
CA ILE A 131 15.26 -4.43 -19.62
C ILE A 131 15.03 -2.93 -19.79
N ALA A 132 16.03 -2.16 -20.17
CA ALA A 132 15.89 -0.71 -20.40
C ALA A 132 14.85 -0.38 -21.50
N LYS A 133 14.75 -1.24 -22.53
CA LYS A 133 13.78 -1.13 -23.62
C LYS A 133 12.39 -1.60 -23.21
N THR A 134 12.30 -2.67 -22.41
CA THR A 134 11.02 -3.26 -21.99
C THR A 134 10.45 -2.59 -20.75
N TYR A 135 11.22 -1.83 -19.99
CA TYR A 135 10.84 -1.17 -18.74
C TYR A 135 9.48 -0.43 -18.78
N PRO A 136 9.11 0.31 -19.84
CA PRO A 136 7.82 0.99 -19.89
C PRO A 136 6.63 0.04 -19.71
N HIS A 137 6.72 -1.15 -20.29
CA HIS A 137 5.66 -2.17 -20.25
C HIS A 137 5.84 -3.20 -19.14
N ALA A 138 7.07 -3.44 -18.73
CA ALA A 138 7.41 -4.45 -17.74
C ALA A 138 7.30 -3.96 -16.29
N VAL A 139 7.52 -2.66 -16.08
CA VAL A 139 7.60 -2.06 -14.73
C VAL A 139 6.74 -0.80 -14.63
N LYS A 140 7.00 0.21 -15.48
CA LYS A 140 6.44 1.56 -15.32
C LYS A 140 4.91 1.58 -15.27
N GLN A 141 4.24 0.79 -16.11
CA GLN A 141 2.77 0.76 -16.14
C GLN A 141 2.14 0.21 -14.85
N TYR A 142 2.89 -0.60 -14.06
CA TYR A 142 2.41 -1.18 -12.80
C TYR A 142 2.83 -0.37 -11.57
N LEU A 143 3.69 0.64 -11.74
CA LEU A 143 4.13 1.47 -10.61
C LEU A 143 2.99 2.22 -9.90
N PRO A 144 1.95 2.71 -10.57
CA PRO A 144 0.83 3.36 -9.86
C PRO A 144 0.17 2.43 -8.84
N ASP A 145 -0.14 1.19 -9.23
CA ASP A 145 -0.73 0.19 -8.33
C ASP A 145 0.25 -0.21 -7.21
N TYR A 146 1.53 -0.38 -7.56
CA TYR A 146 2.58 -0.67 -6.59
C TYR A 146 2.70 0.44 -5.55
N MET A 147 2.69 1.70 -5.99
CA MET A 147 2.82 2.87 -5.13
C MET A 147 1.57 3.14 -4.29
N GLY A 148 0.40 2.66 -4.69
CA GLY A 148 -0.84 2.87 -3.96
C GLY A 148 -0.73 2.48 -2.49
N LEU A 149 -0.26 1.26 -2.21
CA LEU A 149 -0.07 0.78 -0.83
C LEU A 149 1.02 1.53 -0.05
N ILE A 150 2.06 2.01 -0.74
CA ILE A 150 3.10 2.85 -0.11
C ILE A 150 2.49 4.20 0.26
N PHE A 151 1.73 4.79 -0.63
CA PHE A 151 1.06 6.07 -0.42
C PHE A 151 0.05 6.00 0.73
N GLU A 152 -0.76 4.93 0.82
CA GLU A 152 -1.65 4.71 1.96
C GLU A 152 -0.88 4.70 3.29
N LYS A 153 0.27 4.03 3.33
CA LYS A 153 1.12 4.02 4.53
C LYS A 153 1.69 5.40 4.84
N MET A 154 2.16 6.14 3.84
CA MET A 154 2.63 7.52 4.03
C MET A 154 1.51 8.41 4.58
N CYS A 155 0.29 8.28 4.08
CA CYS A 155 -0.87 9.03 4.58
C CYS A 155 -1.23 8.65 6.03
N GLN A 156 -1.13 7.38 6.40
CA GLN A 156 -1.31 6.94 7.79
C GLN A 156 -0.25 7.55 8.70
N ASP A 157 1.03 7.50 8.27
CA ASP A 157 2.14 8.06 9.05
C ASP A 157 2.04 9.58 9.17
N TYR A 158 1.58 10.27 8.14
CA TYR A 158 1.29 11.69 8.18
C TYR A 158 0.27 12.02 9.27
N LEU A 159 -0.86 11.33 9.29
CA LEU A 159 -1.89 11.55 10.33
C LEU A 159 -1.39 11.20 11.73
N LEU A 160 -0.51 10.21 11.86
CA LEU A 160 -0.07 9.72 13.16
C LEU A 160 1.08 10.54 13.76
N TYR A 161 2.00 11.05 12.92
CA TYR A 161 3.27 11.61 13.39
C TYR A 161 3.54 13.06 12.97
N TYR A 162 2.89 13.54 11.90
CA TYR A 162 3.23 14.80 11.27
C TYR A 162 2.07 15.81 11.24
N SER A 163 0.87 15.42 11.59
CA SER A 163 -0.29 16.31 11.64
C SER A 163 -0.46 16.89 13.05
N ASP A 164 -0.16 18.17 13.22
CA ASP A 164 -0.21 18.85 14.53
C ASP A 164 -1.63 19.15 15.02
N ASN A 165 -2.64 19.14 14.13
CA ASN A 165 -3.99 19.62 14.42
C ASN A 165 -5.06 18.59 14.04
N LEU A 166 -4.94 17.37 14.54
CA LEU A 166 -6.02 16.39 14.37
C LEU A 166 -7.23 16.77 15.21
N PRO A 167 -8.45 16.57 14.70
CA PRO A 167 -9.68 16.86 15.44
C PRO A 167 -9.92 15.93 16.63
N ILE A 168 -9.18 14.82 16.69
CA ILE A 168 -9.29 13.80 17.74
C ILE A 168 -7.92 13.30 18.16
N GLU A 169 -7.80 12.85 19.41
CA GLU A 169 -6.65 12.08 19.87
C GLU A 169 -6.81 10.62 19.38
N LEU A 170 -5.83 10.15 18.60
CA LEU A 170 -5.87 8.83 17.99
C LEU A 170 -5.40 7.73 18.95
N SER A 171 -6.22 6.73 19.18
CA SER A 171 -5.83 5.47 19.81
C SER A 171 -5.18 4.50 18.84
N LYS A 172 -5.73 4.39 17.65
CA LYS A 172 -5.23 3.51 16.58
C LYS A 172 -5.54 4.11 15.22
N ILE A 173 -4.71 3.77 14.24
CA ILE A 173 -4.93 4.08 12.83
C ILE A 173 -4.63 2.84 11.98
N GLY A 174 -5.40 2.63 10.91
CA GLY A 174 -5.20 1.50 10.00
C GLY A 174 -6.32 1.38 8.99
N GLN A 175 -6.25 0.34 8.17
CA GLN A 175 -7.29 0.03 7.18
C GLN A 175 -8.49 -0.67 7.80
N TRP A 176 -9.62 -0.56 7.14
CA TRP A 176 -10.79 -1.37 7.43
C TRP A 176 -11.34 -2.01 6.15
N TRP A 177 -11.67 -3.29 6.23
CA TRP A 177 -12.36 -4.02 5.16
C TRP A 177 -13.39 -4.99 5.75
N GLY A 178 -14.49 -5.14 5.04
CA GLY A 178 -15.57 -6.01 5.49
C GLY A 178 -16.77 -5.93 4.56
N THR A 179 -17.84 -6.60 4.95
CA THR A 179 -19.11 -6.55 4.24
C THR A 179 -19.97 -5.45 4.81
N ASP A 180 -20.44 -4.53 3.97
CA ASP A 180 -21.52 -3.62 4.35
C ASP A 180 -22.78 -4.46 4.61
N PRO A 181 -23.33 -4.46 5.84
CA PRO A 181 -24.47 -5.29 6.19
C PRO A 181 -25.76 -4.90 5.48
N LYS A 182 -25.87 -3.64 5.04
CA LYS A 182 -27.06 -3.13 4.35
C LYS A 182 -27.00 -3.47 2.84
N LYS A 183 -25.86 -3.22 2.21
CA LYS A 183 -25.68 -3.38 0.76
C LYS A 183 -25.18 -4.77 0.37
N LYS A 184 -24.76 -5.60 1.34
CA LYS A 184 -24.15 -6.92 1.12
C LYS A 184 -22.95 -6.89 0.17
N LYS A 185 -22.24 -5.77 0.11
CA LYS A 185 -21.03 -5.57 -0.70
C LYS A 185 -19.79 -5.57 0.17
N GLN A 186 -18.71 -6.09 -0.36
CA GLN A 186 -17.38 -5.92 0.23
C GLN A 186 -16.95 -4.48 0.00
N ILE A 187 -16.53 -3.81 1.05
CA ILE A 187 -15.99 -2.45 1.01
C ILE A 187 -14.65 -2.41 1.75
N GLN A 188 -13.83 -1.45 1.37
CA GLN A 188 -12.56 -1.15 2.01
C GLN A 188 -12.48 0.36 2.26
N ILE A 189 -11.93 0.73 3.40
CA ILE A 189 -11.62 2.11 3.77
C ILE A 189 -10.11 2.16 3.98
N ASP A 190 -9.44 3.03 3.25
CA ASP A 190 -7.98 3.09 3.20
C ASP A 190 -7.39 3.47 4.55
N ILE A 191 -8.04 4.42 5.26
CA ILE A 191 -7.63 4.80 6.60
C ILE A 191 -8.86 5.00 7.49
N VAL A 192 -8.83 4.37 8.65
CA VAL A 192 -9.74 4.62 9.77
C VAL A 192 -8.90 4.95 10.99
N GLY A 193 -9.10 6.13 11.57
CA GLY A 193 -8.56 6.54 12.86
C GLY A 193 -9.61 6.38 13.94
N THR A 194 -9.29 5.64 15.01
CA THR A 194 -10.18 5.46 16.16
C THR A 194 -9.75 6.37 17.30
N PRO A 195 -10.68 6.97 18.05
CA PRO A 195 -10.34 7.85 19.17
C PRO A 195 -9.84 7.07 20.38
N VAL A 196 -9.13 7.77 21.29
CA VAL A 196 -8.84 7.26 22.62
C VAL A 196 -10.13 7.15 23.41
N GLU A 197 -10.98 8.18 23.35
CA GLU A 197 -12.29 8.22 23.98
C GLU A 197 -13.34 8.82 23.04
N GLY A 198 -14.60 8.45 23.23
CA GLY A 198 -15.71 9.02 22.48
C GLY A 198 -16.12 8.24 21.25
N LYS A 199 -16.79 8.92 20.32
CA LYS A 199 -17.40 8.35 19.11
C LYS A 199 -17.06 9.17 17.86
N GLU A 200 -15.85 9.72 17.84
CA GLU A 200 -15.36 10.50 16.71
C GLU A 200 -14.28 9.71 15.97
N TYR A 201 -14.40 9.60 14.67
CA TYR A 201 -13.52 8.79 13.84
C TYR A 201 -12.91 9.63 12.72
N ILE A 202 -11.68 9.34 12.34
CA ILE A 202 -11.12 9.79 11.07
C ILE A 202 -11.42 8.72 10.03
N ILE A 203 -11.96 9.13 8.89
CA ILE A 203 -12.19 8.29 7.70
C ILE A 203 -11.46 8.93 6.54
N ALA A 204 -10.54 8.20 5.92
CA ALA A 204 -9.80 8.76 4.80
C ALA A 204 -9.72 7.85 3.59
N SER A 205 -9.60 8.48 2.42
CA SER A 205 -9.30 7.85 1.14
C SER A 205 -7.96 8.32 0.60
N CYS A 206 -7.20 7.40 -0.01
CA CYS A 206 -5.87 7.64 -0.55
C CYS A 206 -5.85 7.31 -2.05
N LYS A 207 -5.56 8.30 -2.91
CA LYS A 207 -5.57 8.15 -4.37
C LYS A 207 -4.21 8.51 -4.99
N TYR A 208 -3.41 7.49 -5.29
CA TYR A 208 -2.14 7.65 -5.99
C TYR A 208 -2.34 7.56 -7.51
N ARG A 209 -3.05 8.52 -8.07
CA ARG A 209 -3.28 8.65 -9.52
C ARG A 209 -3.11 10.10 -9.97
N ASN A 210 -2.95 10.32 -11.28
CA ASN A 210 -2.68 11.66 -11.81
C ASN A 210 -3.95 12.51 -12.00
N GLU A 211 -5.12 11.86 -12.05
CA GLU A 211 -6.41 12.52 -12.22
C GLU A 211 -6.81 13.22 -10.94
N LYS A 212 -7.42 14.40 -11.07
CA LYS A 212 -8.02 15.12 -9.94
C LYS A 212 -9.17 14.34 -9.33
N ILE A 213 -9.25 14.35 -8.01
CA ILE A 213 -10.31 13.71 -7.25
C ILE A 213 -11.51 14.65 -7.12
N GLY A 214 -12.71 14.10 -7.33
CA GLY A 214 -13.98 14.84 -7.28
C GLY A 214 -14.79 14.58 -6.02
N VAL A 215 -15.95 15.24 -5.93
CA VAL A 215 -16.90 15.15 -4.80
C VAL A 215 -17.45 13.74 -4.63
N ASP A 216 -17.53 12.96 -5.69
CA ASP A 216 -17.93 11.54 -5.68
C ASP A 216 -17.12 10.69 -4.70
N GLU A 217 -15.83 10.98 -4.53
CA GLU A 217 -15.00 10.29 -3.53
C GLU A 217 -15.41 10.64 -2.10
N LEU A 218 -15.75 11.89 -1.82
CA LEU A 218 -16.25 12.30 -0.51
C LEU A 218 -17.59 11.62 -0.18
N GLU A 219 -18.49 11.54 -1.15
CA GLU A 219 -19.76 10.83 -0.99
C GLU A 219 -19.55 9.34 -0.75
N LEU A 220 -18.58 8.73 -1.44
CA LEU A 220 -18.24 7.33 -1.27
C LEU A 220 -17.72 7.02 0.15
N ILE A 221 -16.80 7.82 0.67
CA ILE A 221 -16.26 7.57 2.03
C ILE A 221 -17.28 7.89 3.11
N ARG A 222 -18.19 8.85 2.90
CA ARG A 222 -19.36 9.10 3.77
C ARG A 222 -20.29 7.88 3.83
N ASP A 223 -20.56 7.31 2.69
CA ASP A 223 -21.37 6.09 2.59
C ASP A 223 -20.68 4.93 3.33
N TYR A 224 -19.39 4.72 3.11
CA TYR A 224 -18.61 3.66 3.77
C TYR A 224 -18.52 3.86 5.29
N ALA A 225 -18.42 5.09 5.78
CA ALA A 225 -18.42 5.38 7.22
C ALA A 225 -19.67 4.88 7.94
N SER A 226 -20.79 4.76 7.21
CA SER A 226 -22.07 4.28 7.77
C SER A 226 -22.02 2.87 8.37
N VAL A 227 -21.00 2.06 8.06
CA VAL A 227 -20.81 0.70 8.62
C VAL A 227 -20.45 0.72 10.10
N PHE A 228 -19.89 1.83 10.62
CA PHE A 228 -19.55 1.99 12.03
C PHE A 228 -20.77 2.36 12.90
N GLY A 229 -21.96 2.54 12.30
CA GLY A 229 -23.21 2.74 13.01
C GLY A 229 -23.66 4.20 13.11
N LYS A 230 -24.81 4.40 13.77
CA LYS A 230 -25.40 5.72 13.98
C LYS A 230 -24.87 6.36 15.27
N GLY A 231 -24.82 7.69 15.29
CA GLY A 231 -24.42 8.47 16.46
C GLY A 231 -22.92 8.62 16.66
N ASN A 232 -22.13 8.29 15.63
CA ASN A 232 -20.73 8.62 15.55
C ASN A 232 -20.54 9.90 14.73
N ASN A 233 -19.51 10.68 15.06
CA ASN A 233 -19.03 11.81 14.26
C ASN A 233 -17.83 11.37 13.42
N TYR A 234 -17.76 11.90 12.21
CA TYR A 234 -16.72 11.51 11.26
C TYR A 234 -16.01 12.74 10.71
N HIS A 235 -14.67 12.70 10.75
CA HIS A 235 -13.78 13.67 10.13
C HIS A 235 -13.21 13.05 8.86
N TYR A 236 -13.52 13.64 7.72
CA TYR A 236 -13.15 13.10 6.42
C TYR A 236 -11.86 13.70 5.91
N TYR A 237 -10.97 12.84 5.38
CA TYR A 237 -9.71 13.22 4.76
C TYR A 237 -9.62 12.57 3.37
N ILE A 238 -9.12 13.30 2.40
CA ILE A 238 -8.81 12.75 1.08
C ILE A 238 -7.39 13.14 0.72
N PHE A 239 -6.56 12.13 0.52
CA PHE A 239 -5.18 12.27 0.07
C PHE A 239 -5.10 12.02 -1.43
N SER A 240 -4.45 12.91 -2.18
CA SER A 240 -4.35 12.78 -3.62
C SER A 240 -2.99 13.20 -4.16
N LYS A 241 -2.45 12.38 -5.08
CA LYS A 241 -1.30 12.77 -5.89
C LYS A 241 -1.70 13.76 -6.99
N GLY A 242 -2.85 13.58 -7.62
CA GLY A 242 -3.31 14.37 -8.78
C GLY A 242 -4.05 15.66 -8.40
N GLY A 243 -4.20 15.94 -7.09
CA GLY A 243 -4.95 17.10 -6.61
C GLY A 243 -6.46 16.91 -6.67
N PHE A 244 -7.20 18.02 -6.62
CA PHE A 244 -8.63 18.03 -6.36
C PHE A 244 -9.37 18.91 -7.38
N THR A 245 -10.63 18.58 -7.63
CA THR A 245 -11.53 19.42 -8.44
C THR A 245 -12.04 20.61 -7.63
N ASP A 246 -12.51 21.67 -8.31
CA ASP A 246 -13.05 22.87 -7.66
C ASP A 246 -14.22 22.56 -6.72
N GLY A 247 -15.07 21.60 -7.08
CA GLY A 247 -16.18 21.16 -6.22
C GLY A 247 -15.72 20.55 -4.89
N LEU A 248 -14.62 19.82 -4.90
CA LEU A 248 -14.05 19.24 -3.69
C LEU A 248 -13.33 20.30 -2.85
N LEU A 249 -12.64 21.26 -3.48
CA LEU A 249 -12.05 22.42 -2.80
C LEU A 249 -13.12 23.26 -2.07
N GLN A 250 -14.25 23.51 -2.72
CA GLN A 250 -15.40 24.18 -2.07
C GLN A 250 -15.96 23.37 -0.87
N ALA A 251 -15.95 22.04 -0.95
CA ALA A 251 -16.34 21.21 0.21
C ALA A 251 -15.36 21.37 1.39
N GLN A 252 -14.06 21.53 1.12
CA GLN A 252 -13.07 21.86 2.15
C GLN A 252 -13.33 23.26 2.75
N GLU A 253 -13.64 24.26 1.96
CA GLU A 253 -13.97 25.61 2.45
C GLU A 253 -15.20 25.60 3.38
N ARG A 254 -16.15 24.68 3.16
CA ARG A 254 -17.30 24.45 4.04
C ARG A 254 -16.98 23.62 5.28
N GLY A 255 -15.72 23.16 5.44
CA GLY A 255 -15.32 22.31 6.58
C GLY A 255 -15.80 20.86 6.48
N GLU A 256 -16.22 20.39 5.32
CA GLU A 256 -16.79 19.05 5.13
C GLU A 256 -15.73 17.95 4.98
N VAL A 257 -14.51 18.31 4.59
CA VAL A 257 -13.39 17.40 4.32
C VAL A 257 -12.06 18.13 4.45
N GLN A 258 -11.01 17.42 4.84
CA GLN A 258 -9.62 17.89 4.76
C GLN A 258 -8.96 17.27 3.52
N LEU A 259 -8.33 18.11 2.71
CA LEU A 259 -7.69 17.72 1.45
C LEU A 259 -6.17 17.88 1.59
N ILE A 260 -5.45 16.82 1.32
CA ILE A 260 -4.00 16.77 1.47
C ILE A 260 -3.39 16.25 0.17
N THR A 261 -2.51 17.04 -0.44
CA THR A 261 -1.78 16.63 -1.64
C THR A 261 -0.56 15.79 -1.28
N LEU A 262 0.05 15.14 -2.29
CA LEU A 262 1.31 14.43 -2.10
C LEU A 262 2.42 15.39 -1.61
N GLU A 263 2.43 16.63 -2.09
CA GLU A 263 3.39 17.66 -1.70
C GLU A 263 3.23 18.09 -0.23
N ASP A 264 2.00 18.07 0.29
CA ASP A 264 1.72 18.43 1.69
C ASP A 264 2.27 17.42 2.70
N LEU A 265 2.48 16.15 2.27
CA LEU A 265 3.09 15.12 3.11
C LEU A 265 4.57 15.38 3.41
N TYR A 266 5.22 16.33 2.72
CA TYR A 266 6.64 16.66 2.87
C TYR A 266 6.88 18.04 3.49
N LYS A 267 5.84 18.74 3.91
CA LYS A 267 5.91 20.02 4.60
C LYS A 267 5.92 19.83 6.10
#